data_c2761b7e0ac0d0ad66078e2123b0b1ab
#
_entry.id   c2761b7e0ac0d0ad66078e2123b0b1ab
#
_cell.length_a   1.000
_cell.length_b   1.000
_cell.length_c   1.000
_cell.angle_alpha   90.00
_cell.angle_beta   90.00
_cell.angle_gamma   90.00
#
_symmetry.space_group_name_H-M   'P 1'
#
loop_
_entity.id
_entity.type
_entity.pdbx_description
1 polymer ?
#
loop_
_entity_poly.entity_id
_entity_poly.type
_entity_poly.pdbx_seq_one_letter_code
_entity_poly.pdbx_strand_id
1 'polypeptide(L)'
;MFNKFDIATDFGSCEHVFNVSECYKTLHKLLKPGGYLIIDQAILKGNGYFKFDEVFFEGIAAANNYKIIFSSYVITTGEKTKNGSYYQFHIPRNHKLLDVLDYSKLGNIDKSDAIGIFAVMQKITDEEFKTPYQGTIYNDIHNIVGFNRLFM
;
A
#
# COMPACT_ATOMS: atom_id res chain seq x y z
N MET A 1 12.02 -20.49 -7.43
CA MET A 1 10.63 -20.75 -6.91
C MET A 1 9.77 -19.54 -7.26
N PHE A 2 9.50 -19.35 -8.58
CA PHE A 2 8.76 -18.18 -9.10
C PHE A 2 7.35 -18.58 -9.50
N ASN A 3 6.41 -17.62 -9.52
CA ASN A 3 5.02 -17.80 -9.94
C ASN A 3 4.31 -19.00 -9.28
N LYS A 4 4.43 -19.12 -7.95
CA LYS A 4 3.87 -20.28 -7.23
C LYS A 4 2.70 -19.94 -6.31
N PHE A 5 2.60 -18.69 -5.89
CA PHE A 5 1.64 -18.30 -4.87
C PHE A 5 0.48 -17.51 -5.47
N ASP A 6 -0.70 -17.80 -4.99
CA ASP A 6 -1.91 -17.06 -5.34
C ASP A 6 -2.04 -15.77 -4.51
N ILE A 7 -1.39 -15.75 -3.33
CA ILE A 7 -1.37 -14.60 -2.43
C ILE A 7 0.05 -14.42 -1.91
N ALA A 8 0.51 -13.18 -1.90
CA ALA A 8 1.69 -12.72 -1.17
C ALA A 8 1.27 -11.56 -0.26
N THR A 9 1.85 -11.49 0.93
CA THR A 9 1.51 -10.45 1.91
C THR A 9 2.75 -9.70 2.37
N ASP A 10 2.58 -8.41 2.63
CA ASP A 10 3.54 -7.56 3.29
C ASP A 10 2.84 -6.79 4.42
N PHE A 11 2.84 -7.39 5.60
CA PHE A 11 2.24 -6.83 6.80
C PHE A 11 3.32 -6.28 7.72
N GLY A 12 3.76 -5.04 7.45
CA GLY A 12 4.77 -4.36 8.25
C GLY A 12 6.14 -5.03 8.19
N SER A 13 6.51 -5.69 7.09
CA SER A 13 7.79 -6.40 6.98
C SER A 13 8.80 -5.65 6.12
N CYS A 14 8.41 -5.21 4.93
CA CYS A 14 9.33 -4.56 3.99
C CYS A 14 9.83 -3.20 4.50
N GLU A 15 9.09 -2.54 5.39
CA GLU A 15 9.51 -1.28 6.02
C GLU A 15 10.78 -1.43 6.88
N HIS A 16 11.10 -2.64 7.32
CA HIS A 16 12.28 -2.97 8.13
C HIS A 16 13.49 -3.40 7.30
N VAL A 17 13.33 -3.53 5.99
CA VAL A 17 14.42 -3.98 5.10
C VAL A 17 14.99 -2.80 4.34
N PHE A 18 16.28 -2.51 4.53
CA PHE A 18 16.94 -1.36 3.90
C PHE A 18 16.85 -1.39 2.37
N ASN A 19 16.99 -2.57 1.74
CA ASN A 19 16.78 -2.73 0.29
C ASN A 19 15.33 -3.10 -0.02
N VAL A 20 14.42 -2.17 0.20
CA VAL A 20 12.98 -2.37 0.01
C VAL A 20 12.60 -2.75 -1.42
N SER A 21 13.35 -2.28 -2.42
CA SER A 21 13.11 -2.62 -3.82
C SER A 21 13.24 -4.13 -4.07
N GLU A 22 14.24 -4.78 -3.50
CA GLU A 22 14.40 -6.24 -3.64
C GLU A 22 13.32 -7.02 -2.90
N CYS A 23 12.72 -6.47 -1.84
CA CYS A 23 11.56 -7.07 -1.21
C CYS A 23 10.38 -7.14 -2.18
N TYR A 24 9.99 -6.02 -2.76
CA TYR A 24 8.85 -5.98 -3.70
C TYR A 24 9.12 -6.75 -4.98
N LYS A 25 10.34 -6.72 -5.48
CA LYS A 25 10.77 -7.57 -6.60
C LYS A 25 10.65 -9.07 -6.27
N THR A 26 10.96 -9.46 -5.05
CA THR A 26 10.82 -10.84 -4.59
C THR A 26 9.35 -11.23 -4.50
N LEU A 27 8.50 -10.40 -3.87
CA LEU A 27 7.06 -10.63 -3.79
C LEU A 27 6.43 -10.75 -5.18
N HIS A 28 6.82 -9.87 -6.11
CA HIS A 28 6.37 -9.92 -7.50
C HIS A 28 6.73 -11.24 -8.20
N LYS A 29 7.97 -11.72 -8.01
CA LYS A 29 8.45 -12.98 -8.61
C LYS A 29 7.76 -14.21 -8.02
N LEU A 30 7.40 -14.18 -6.75
CA LEU A 30 6.73 -15.28 -6.08
C LEU A 30 5.27 -15.41 -6.51
N LEU A 31 4.65 -14.31 -6.85
CA LEU A 31 3.23 -14.22 -7.14
C LEU A 31 2.92 -14.65 -8.58
N LYS A 32 1.91 -15.50 -8.76
CA LYS A 32 1.37 -15.87 -10.08
C LYS A 32 0.68 -14.68 -10.76
N PRO A 33 0.61 -14.65 -12.10
CA PRO A 33 -0.39 -13.85 -12.79
C PRO A 33 -1.80 -14.21 -12.27
N GLY A 34 -2.63 -13.19 -12.04
CA GLY A 34 -3.94 -13.32 -11.39
C GLY A 34 -3.89 -13.37 -9.87
N GLY A 35 -2.72 -13.57 -9.26
CA GLY A 35 -2.53 -13.57 -7.81
C GLY A 35 -2.60 -12.17 -7.18
N TYR A 36 -2.72 -12.14 -5.85
CA TYR A 36 -2.93 -10.91 -5.09
C TYR A 36 -1.74 -10.60 -4.19
N LEU A 37 -1.26 -9.36 -4.26
CA LEU A 37 -0.37 -8.77 -3.27
C LEU A 37 -1.21 -7.95 -2.29
N ILE A 38 -1.14 -8.33 -1.01
CA ILE A 38 -1.87 -7.66 0.08
C ILE A 38 -0.84 -6.95 0.95
N ILE A 39 -1.05 -5.66 1.12
CA ILE A 39 -0.12 -4.76 1.81
C ILE A 39 -0.82 -4.13 3.00
N ASP A 40 -0.15 -4.09 4.14
CA ASP A 40 -0.52 -3.31 5.32
C ASP A 40 0.77 -2.69 5.88
N GLN A 41 0.95 -1.39 5.63
CA GLN A 41 2.20 -0.68 5.93
C GLN A 41 1.94 0.62 6.67
N ALA A 42 2.89 1.00 7.55
CA ALA A 42 2.80 2.23 8.30
C ALA A 42 3.10 3.47 7.44
N ILE A 43 2.23 4.49 7.56
CA ILE A 43 2.47 5.86 7.06
C ILE A 43 3.03 6.73 8.17
N LEU A 44 2.44 6.64 9.36
CA LEU A 44 2.86 7.42 10.53
C LEU A 44 3.09 6.50 11.73
N LYS A 45 4.03 6.89 12.59
CA LYS A 45 4.37 6.22 13.85
C LYS A 45 4.82 4.77 13.75
N GLY A 46 5.11 4.26 12.57
CA GLY A 46 5.80 2.98 12.43
C GLY A 46 7.24 3.04 12.95
N ASN A 47 7.86 1.90 13.22
CA ASN A 47 9.22 1.75 13.73
C ASN A 47 10.22 1.23 12.68
N GLY A 48 9.80 1.07 11.42
CA GLY A 48 10.67 0.66 10.31
C GLY A 48 11.59 1.76 9.81
N TYR A 49 12.51 1.39 8.93
CA TYR A 49 13.38 2.33 8.21
C TYR A 49 12.59 3.26 7.30
N PHE A 50 11.47 2.76 6.74
CA PHE A 50 10.66 3.49 5.78
C PHE A 50 9.27 3.77 6.33
N LYS A 51 8.72 4.90 5.91
CA LYS A 51 7.31 5.24 5.97
C LYS A 51 6.82 5.37 4.55
N PHE A 52 5.84 4.57 4.18
CA PHE A 52 5.39 4.52 2.81
C PHE A 52 4.27 5.51 2.59
N ASP A 53 4.43 6.33 1.58
CA ASP A 53 3.31 7.06 0.99
C ASP A 53 2.55 6.15 0.02
N GLU A 54 1.28 6.45 -0.19
CA GLU A 54 0.43 5.74 -1.15
C GLU A 54 0.99 5.73 -2.57
N VAL A 55 1.65 6.83 -2.98
CA VAL A 55 2.31 6.99 -4.29
C VAL A 55 3.36 5.90 -4.52
N PHE A 56 3.97 5.37 -3.47
CA PHE A 56 4.91 4.25 -3.58
C PHE A 56 4.23 3.00 -4.14
N PHE A 57 3.07 2.64 -3.61
CA PHE A 57 2.33 1.45 -4.05
C PHE A 57 1.67 1.65 -5.42
N GLU A 58 1.20 2.86 -5.70
CA GLU A 58 0.71 3.25 -7.01
C GLU A 58 1.81 3.13 -8.07
N GLY A 59 3.02 3.57 -7.74
CA GLY A 59 4.18 3.43 -8.60
C GLY A 59 4.52 1.98 -8.90
N ILE A 60 4.52 1.12 -7.88
CA ILE A 60 4.72 -0.33 -8.07
C ILE A 60 3.63 -0.90 -8.97
N ALA A 61 2.37 -0.56 -8.73
CA ALA A 61 1.24 -1.04 -9.50
C ALA A 61 1.34 -0.61 -10.96
N ALA A 62 1.60 0.67 -11.22
CA ALA A 62 1.73 1.22 -12.57
C ALA A 62 2.89 0.60 -13.35
N ALA A 63 4.08 0.50 -12.74
CA ALA A 63 5.27 -0.03 -13.40
C ALA A 63 5.17 -1.54 -13.71
N ASN A 64 4.37 -2.30 -12.96
CA ASN A 64 4.38 -3.76 -12.98
C ASN A 64 3.02 -4.39 -13.32
N ASN A 65 2.13 -3.64 -13.96
CA ASN A 65 0.81 -4.11 -14.38
C ASN A 65 0.00 -4.77 -13.24
N TYR A 66 -0.03 -4.13 -12.08
CA TYR A 66 -0.97 -4.49 -11.04
C TYR A 66 -2.25 -3.67 -11.18
N LYS A 67 -3.38 -4.33 -10.98
CA LYS A 67 -4.67 -3.67 -10.79
C LYS A 67 -4.89 -3.47 -9.29
N ILE A 68 -5.02 -2.24 -8.83
CA ILE A 68 -5.41 -1.95 -7.46
C ILE A 68 -6.90 -2.29 -7.33
N ILE A 69 -7.21 -3.30 -6.51
CA ILE A 69 -8.58 -3.79 -6.26
C ILE A 69 -9.22 -3.00 -5.12
N PHE A 70 -8.43 -2.72 -4.10
CA PHE A 70 -8.86 -1.98 -2.93
C PHE A 70 -7.68 -1.22 -2.34
N SER A 71 -7.92 -0.02 -1.84
CA SER A 71 -6.97 0.74 -1.04
C SER A 71 -7.70 1.59 0.00
N SER A 72 -7.15 1.63 1.21
CA SER A 72 -7.69 2.42 2.32
C SER A 72 -6.58 2.92 3.22
N TYR A 73 -6.83 4.04 3.87
CA TYR A 73 -6.07 4.38 5.09
C TYR A 73 -6.59 3.56 6.25
N VAL A 74 -5.68 3.11 7.10
CA VAL A 74 -5.99 2.36 8.32
C VAL A 74 -5.61 3.22 9.52
N ILE A 75 -6.59 3.58 10.33
CA ILE A 75 -6.36 4.30 11.58
C ILE A 75 -6.44 3.27 12.70
N THR A 76 -5.33 3.05 13.40
CA THR A 76 -5.26 2.19 14.57
C THR A 76 -5.29 3.06 15.81
N THR A 77 -6.31 2.92 16.65
CA THR A 77 -6.44 3.69 17.88
C THR A 77 -5.61 3.10 19.01
N GLY A 78 -5.27 3.93 20.01
CA GLY A 78 -4.63 3.46 21.23
C GLY A 78 -5.55 2.66 22.16
N GLU A 79 -6.85 2.68 21.91
CA GLU A 79 -7.83 1.93 22.69
C GLU A 79 -7.83 0.46 22.33
N LYS A 80 -7.90 -0.38 23.36
CA LYS A 80 -7.97 -1.82 23.19
C LYS A 80 -9.38 -2.33 23.36
N THR A 81 -9.73 -3.32 22.54
CA THR A 81 -10.92 -4.12 22.70
C THR A 81 -10.84 -4.98 23.97
N LYS A 82 -11.95 -5.59 24.39
CA LYS A 82 -11.99 -6.47 25.57
C LYS A 82 -11.03 -7.67 25.48
N ASN A 83 -10.68 -8.11 24.27
CA ASN A 83 -9.73 -9.20 24.03
C ASN A 83 -8.30 -8.72 23.75
N GLY A 84 -8.00 -7.44 23.99
CA GLY A 84 -6.65 -6.88 23.92
C GLY A 84 -6.18 -6.41 22.54
N SER A 85 -7.02 -6.58 21.49
CA SER A 85 -6.74 -6.07 20.16
C SER A 85 -7.02 -4.58 20.07
N TYR A 86 -6.32 -3.86 19.22
CA TYR A 86 -6.62 -2.44 18.94
C TYR A 86 -7.82 -2.31 18.00
N TYR A 87 -8.56 -1.22 18.14
CA TYR A 87 -9.55 -0.84 17.12
C TYR A 87 -8.85 -0.33 15.87
N GLN A 88 -9.34 -0.77 14.71
CA GLN A 88 -8.87 -0.31 13.41
C GLN A 88 -10.05 0.17 12.58
N PHE A 89 -9.87 1.31 11.93
CA PHE A 89 -10.85 1.90 11.03
C PHE A 89 -10.24 2.01 9.64
N HIS A 90 -10.93 1.46 8.62
CA HIS A 90 -10.56 1.59 7.23
C HIS A 90 -11.34 2.72 6.59
N ILE A 91 -10.63 3.72 6.08
CA ILE A 91 -11.20 4.82 5.31
C ILE A 91 -10.79 4.61 3.85
N PRO A 92 -11.71 4.19 2.96
CA PRO A 92 -11.41 4.06 1.55
C PRO A 92 -10.84 5.35 0.97
N ARG A 93 -9.85 5.27 0.11
CA ARG A 93 -9.14 6.44 -0.44
C ARG A 93 -10.01 7.42 -1.20
N ASN A 94 -11.12 6.96 -1.77
CA ASN A 94 -12.11 7.79 -2.45
C ASN A 94 -13.18 8.36 -1.52
N HIS A 95 -13.03 8.21 -0.19
CA HIS A 95 -14.02 8.67 0.76
C HIS A 95 -13.91 10.18 0.97
N LYS A 96 -15.04 10.88 0.93
CA LYS A 96 -15.11 12.35 1.09
C LYS A 96 -14.52 12.87 2.42
N LEU A 97 -14.39 12.02 3.43
CA LEU A 97 -13.70 12.38 4.68
C LEU A 97 -12.22 12.73 4.45
N LEU A 98 -11.59 12.20 3.41
CA LEU A 98 -10.19 12.51 3.09
C LEU A 98 -10.02 13.96 2.63
N ASP A 99 -11.05 14.55 2.02
CA ASP A 99 -11.03 15.95 1.58
C ASP A 99 -11.01 16.95 2.74
N VAL A 100 -11.45 16.51 3.93
CA VAL A 100 -11.51 17.31 5.15
C VAL A 100 -10.50 16.90 6.20
N LEU A 101 -9.74 15.82 5.98
CA LEU A 101 -8.64 15.42 6.84
C LEU A 101 -7.49 16.43 6.71
N ASP A 102 -7.35 17.24 7.73
CA ASP A 102 -6.20 18.11 7.85
C ASP A 102 -5.01 17.31 8.37
N TYR A 103 -4.20 16.83 7.43
CA TYR A 103 -3.00 16.03 7.72
C TYR A 103 -2.03 16.75 8.66
N SER A 104 -2.06 18.10 8.72
CA SER A 104 -1.23 18.87 9.65
C SER A 104 -1.63 18.64 11.11
N LYS A 105 -2.88 18.27 11.34
CA LYS A 105 -3.42 17.94 12.66
C LYS A 105 -3.21 16.51 13.08
N LEU A 106 -2.87 15.61 12.17
CA LEU A 106 -2.54 14.22 12.49
C LEU A 106 -1.29 14.10 13.38
N GLY A 107 -0.44 15.13 13.40
CA GLY A 107 0.68 15.22 14.33
C GLY A 107 0.29 15.30 15.82
N ASN A 108 -0.97 15.63 16.10
CA ASN A 108 -1.56 15.69 17.45
C ASN A 108 -2.32 14.40 17.82
N ILE A 109 -2.33 13.40 16.96
CA ILE A 109 -2.86 12.07 17.29
C ILE A 109 -2.08 11.54 18.49
N ASP A 110 -2.79 11.04 19.48
CA ASP A 110 -2.21 10.47 20.71
C ASP A 110 -1.07 9.49 20.35
N LYS A 111 -0.06 9.42 21.22
CA LYS A 111 1.15 8.60 21.00
C LYS A 111 0.85 7.13 20.68
N SER A 112 -0.35 6.67 20.99
CA SER A 112 -0.83 5.30 20.74
C SER A 112 -1.46 5.11 19.37
N ASP A 113 -1.85 6.19 18.68
CA ASP A 113 -2.51 6.07 17.39
C ASP A 113 -1.50 5.94 16.24
N ALA A 114 -1.77 5.05 15.31
CA ALA A 114 -0.97 4.87 14.10
C ALA A 114 -1.85 4.98 12.86
N ILE A 115 -1.26 5.48 11.79
CA ILE A 115 -1.90 5.52 10.48
C ILE A 115 -1.09 4.65 9.53
N GLY A 116 -1.79 3.76 8.85
CA GLY A 116 -1.25 2.88 7.83
C GLY A 116 -1.99 3.00 6.51
N ILE A 117 -1.48 2.29 5.53
CA ILE A 117 -2.15 2.04 4.25
C ILE A 117 -2.36 0.55 4.10
N PHE A 118 -3.58 0.16 3.74
CA PHE A 118 -3.94 -1.18 3.35
C PHE A 118 -4.28 -1.19 1.88
N ALA A 119 -3.65 -2.09 1.11
CA ALA A 119 -3.91 -2.22 -0.32
C ALA A 119 -3.99 -3.67 -0.75
N VAL A 120 -4.89 -3.96 -1.68
CA VAL A 120 -4.99 -5.24 -2.38
C VAL A 120 -4.76 -4.98 -3.85
N MET A 121 -3.70 -5.57 -4.39
CA MET A 121 -3.31 -5.41 -5.79
C MET A 121 -3.25 -6.76 -6.49
N GLN A 122 -3.86 -6.87 -7.66
CA GLN A 122 -3.83 -8.08 -8.48
C GLN A 122 -2.74 -7.97 -9.55
N LYS A 123 -1.82 -8.94 -9.58
CA LYS A 123 -0.81 -9.06 -10.65
C LYS A 123 -1.50 -9.51 -11.95
N ILE A 124 -1.38 -8.74 -13.03
CA ILE A 124 -2.07 -9.05 -14.28
C ILE A 124 -1.20 -9.87 -15.23
N THR A 125 0.09 -9.55 -15.33
CA THR A 125 1.01 -10.17 -16.29
C THR A 125 2.19 -10.85 -15.60
N ASP A 126 2.88 -11.73 -16.34
CA ASP A 126 4.13 -12.38 -15.89
C ASP A 126 5.36 -11.70 -16.48
N GLU A 127 5.40 -10.38 -16.39
CA GLU A 127 6.55 -9.60 -16.81
C GLU A 127 7.61 -9.59 -15.71
N GLU A 128 8.85 -9.29 -16.06
CA GLU A 128 9.89 -9.02 -15.07
C GLU A 128 9.57 -7.75 -14.29
N PHE A 129 9.93 -7.76 -13.01
CA PHE A 129 9.73 -6.59 -12.14
C PHE A 129 10.49 -5.38 -12.69
N LYS A 130 9.77 -4.31 -12.93
CA LYS A 130 10.28 -3.00 -13.32
C LYS A 130 10.34 -2.11 -12.09
N THR A 131 11.51 -1.57 -11.81
CA THR A 131 11.66 -0.60 -10.72
C THR A 131 10.83 0.65 -11.04
N PRO A 132 9.91 1.06 -10.15
CA PRO A 132 9.14 2.27 -10.36
C PRO A 132 10.05 3.49 -10.45
N TYR A 133 9.70 4.41 -11.35
CA TYR A 133 10.38 5.69 -11.48
C TYR A 133 9.36 6.83 -11.33
N GLN A 134 9.54 7.66 -10.33
CA GLN A 134 8.54 8.68 -9.95
C GLN A 134 8.20 9.66 -11.09
N GLY A 135 9.16 10.02 -11.93
CA GLY A 135 8.91 10.87 -13.09
C GLY A 135 7.95 10.26 -14.11
N THR A 136 7.98 8.93 -14.25
CA THR A 136 7.07 8.19 -15.12
C THR A 136 5.65 8.17 -14.55
N ILE A 137 5.50 8.09 -13.23
CA ILE A 137 4.19 8.08 -12.58
C ILE A 137 3.38 9.34 -12.93
N TYR A 138 3.99 10.51 -12.88
CA TYR A 138 3.29 11.76 -13.18
C TYR A 138 2.86 11.87 -14.65
N ASN A 139 3.61 11.26 -15.57
CA ASN A 139 3.28 11.29 -16.99
C ASN A 139 2.33 10.17 -17.41
N ASP A 140 2.45 8.99 -16.81
CA ASP A 140 1.73 7.79 -17.23
C ASP A 140 0.41 7.59 -16.46
N ILE A 141 0.28 8.14 -15.25
CA ILE A 141 -0.98 8.11 -14.49
C ILE A 141 -2.14 8.70 -15.31
N HIS A 142 -1.90 9.76 -16.06
CA HIS A 142 -2.91 10.37 -16.94
C HIS A 142 -3.23 9.51 -18.17
N ASN A 143 -2.35 8.60 -18.56
CA ASN A 143 -2.50 7.75 -19.74
C ASN A 143 -2.94 6.32 -19.41
N ILE A 144 -2.84 5.88 -18.16
CA ILE A 144 -3.32 4.55 -17.74
C ILE A 144 -4.84 4.62 -17.55
N VAL A 145 -5.57 4.18 -18.58
CA VAL A 145 -7.04 4.17 -18.67
C VAL A 145 -7.75 3.49 -17.46
N GLY A 146 -7.02 2.71 -16.67
CA GLY A 146 -7.52 2.10 -15.44
C GLY A 146 -7.45 3.00 -14.20
N PHE A 147 -6.53 3.95 -14.18
CA PHE A 147 -6.26 4.78 -12.99
C PHE A 147 -7.37 5.82 -12.76
N ASN A 148 -7.85 6.46 -13.84
CA ASN A 148 -8.96 7.41 -13.77
C ASN A 148 -10.31 6.78 -13.32
N ARG A 149 -10.43 5.44 -13.36
CA ARG A 149 -11.64 4.74 -12.89
C ARG A 149 -11.56 4.30 -11.43
N LEU A 150 -10.39 4.36 -10.81
CA LEU A 150 -10.20 3.98 -9.41
C LEU A 150 -10.42 5.16 -8.46
N PHE A 151 -10.40 6.38 -8.99
CA PHE A 151 -10.49 7.62 -8.20
C PHE A 151 -11.70 8.51 -8.56
N MET A 152 -12.65 8.01 -9.38
CA MET A 152 -13.94 8.66 -9.64
C MET A 152 -15.05 8.00 -8.86
#